data_f0d06853a6e565a039b8c52180f05eb2
#
_entry.id   f0d06853a6e565a039b8c52180f05eb2
#
_cell.length_a   1.000
_cell.length_b   1.000
_cell.length_c   1.000
_cell.angle_alpha   90.00
_cell.angle_beta   90.00
_cell.angle_gamma   90.00
#
_symmetry.space_group_name_H-M   'P 1'
#
loop_
_entity.id
_entity.type
_entity.pdbx_description
1 polymer ?
#
loop_
_entity_poly.entity_id
_entity_poly.type
_entity_poly.pdbx_seq_one_letter_code
_entity_poly.pdbx_strand_id
1 'polypeptide(L)'
;MSVITSTWVERDGLLRSPLLERYHVTAGFTTRTQGSMAGSVFSLDEQDRNRLALARGLGFETVARVRQVHGNTVVHLDRAIEPWPEGDAMWTDRTGVLLGIAAADCVPILLVDPSSGRIGAAHAGWQGTRLRVAQALVRALVGAGSRASGIVASIGPSIGPCCYTVDAQRAELVGASGQGAHLRQRPDGATVFDLWTANVAQLRDLGVESIEVSRICTQSGGHDLWSYRGRDPDGRYGTQLGFIGRRG
;
A
#
# COMPACT_ATOMS: atom_id res chain seq x y z
N MET A 1 -10.49 19.81 -6.98
CA MET A 1 -10.40 19.08 -5.70
C MET A 1 -8.92 18.78 -5.42
N SER A 2 -8.41 19.19 -4.26
CA SER A 2 -6.99 19.08 -3.92
C SER A 2 -6.68 17.70 -3.32
N VAL A 3 -5.57 17.08 -3.75
CA VAL A 3 -4.97 15.97 -3.00
C VAL A 3 -4.47 16.54 -1.67
N ILE A 4 -4.86 15.93 -0.57
CA ILE A 4 -4.38 16.34 0.74
C ILE A 4 -2.95 15.83 0.85
N THR A 5 -1.99 16.73 0.87
CA THR A 5 -0.63 16.43 1.29
C THR A 5 -0.59 16.64 2.79
N SER A 6 -0.67 15.57 3.56
CA SER A 6 -0.51 15.64 5.00
C SER A 6 0.85 15.06 5.39
N THR A 7 1.43 15.60 6.42
CA THR A 7 2.64 15.03 7.01
C THR A 7 2.23 13.84 7.86
N TRP A 8 2.56 12.63 7.41
CA TRP A 8 2.40 11.44 8.23
C TRP A 8 3.24 11.58 9.50
N VAL A 9 2.70 11.13 10.61
CA VAL A 9 3.32 11.26 11.93
C VAL A 9 3.87 9.91 12.36
N GLU A 10 5.12 9.89 12.78
CA GLU A 10 5.71 8.71 13.40
C GLU A 10 5.38 8.70 14.90
N ARG A 11 4.72 7.62 15.36
CA ARG A 11 4.42 7.34 16.77
C ARG A 11 4.69 5.87 17.04
N ASP A 12 5.45 5.58 18.10
CA ASP A 12 5.82 4.22 18.51
C ASP A 12 6.49 3.41 17.37
N GLY A 13 7.31 4.10 16.55
CA GLY A 13 7.96 3.53 15.39
C GLY A 13 7.03 3.21 14.22
N LEU A 14 5.76 3.64 14.25
CA LEU A 14 4.79 3.46 13.19
C LEU A 14 4.47 4.78 12.52
N LEU A 15 4.46 4.81 11.20
CA LEU A 15 3.97 5.94 10.42
C LEU A 15 2.44 5.87 10.33
N ARG A 16 1.75 6.92 10.75
CA ARG A 16 0.28 7.02 10.82
C ARG A 16 -0.26 7.97 9.78
N SER A 17 -1.40 7.60 9.18
CA SER A 17 -2.14 8.44 8.24
C SER A 17 -3.08 9.37 9.02
N PRO A 18 -2.82 10.70 9.06
CA PRO A 18 -3.71 11.63 9.74
C PRO A 18 -5.11 11.68 9.15
N LEU A 19 -5.24 11.41 7.86
CA LEU A 19 -6.54 11.36 7.21
C LEU A 19 -7.37 10.17 7.70
N LEU A 20 -6.79 8.96 7.70
CA LEU A 20 -7.51 7.74 8.08
C LEU A 20 -7.83 7.68 9.58
N GLU A 21 -6.98 8.26 10.45
CA GLU A 21 -7.23 8.32 11.89
C GLU A 21 -8.58 9.00 12.26
N ARG A 22 -9.11 9.86 11.37
CA ARG A 22 -10.41 10.55 11.58
C ARG A 22 -11.61 9.61 11.49
N TYR A 23 -11.45 8.40 10.97
CA TYR A 23 -12.55 7.49 10.63
C TYR A 23 -12.60 6.25 11.51
N HIS A 24 -12.04 6.32 12.73
CA HIS A 24 -12.04 5.23 13.70
C HIS A 24 -11.46 3.92 13.19
N VAL A 25 -10.47 4.01 12.29
CA VAL A 25 -9.69 2.88 11.83
C VAL A 25 -8.28 2.92 12.42
N THR A 26 -7.74 1.75 12.71
CA THR A 26 -6.32 1.58 13.03
C THR A 26 -5.59 1.40 11.71
N ALA A 27 -4.86 2.41 11.25
CA ALA A 27 -4.18 2.40 9.96
C ALA A 27 -2.77 2.98 10.06
N GLY A 28 -1.86 2.52 9.21
CA GLY A 28 -0.50 3.02 9.19
C GLY A 28 0.45 2.14 8.40
N PHE A 29 1.74 2.34 8.66
CA PHE A 29 2.83 1.68 7.98
C PHE A 29 3.96 1.41 8.99
N THR A 30 4.49 0.18 9.01
CA THR A 30 5.60 -0.16 9.91
C THR A 30 6.91 0.45 9.40
N THR A 31 7.89 0.59 10.29
CA THR A 31 9.27 0.92 9.96
C THR A 31 10.17 -0.29 10.23
N ARG A 32 11.47 -0.16 10.12
CA ARG A 32 12.43 -1.21 10.52
C ARG A 32 12.38 -1.54 12.01
N THR A 33 11.88 -0.63 12.83
CA THR A 33 11.71 -0.83 14.28
C THR A 33 10.86 -2.07 14.60
N GLN A 34 9.85 -2.40 13.77
CA GLN A 34 9.02 -3.60 13.95
C GLN A 34 9.62 -4.85 13.28
N GLY A 35 10.85 -4.77 12.77
CA GLY A 35 11.47 -5.82 11.98
C GLY A 35 10.91 -5.92 10.57
N SER A 36 11.25 -6.97 9.85
CA SER A 36 10.72 -7.20 8.50
C SER A 36 9.45 -8.05 8.56
N MET A 37 8.48 -7.70 7.72
CA MET A 37 7.18 -8.36 7.61
C MET A 37 7.14 -9.44 6.52
N ALA A 38 8.09 -9.40 5.59
CA ALA A 38 8.33 -10.35 4.51
C ALA A 38 9.75 -10.12 3.94
N GLY A 39 10.09 -10.77 2.82
CA GLY A 39 11.40 -10.60 2.19
C GLY A 39 12.41 -11.64 2.63
N SER A 40 13.72 -11.32 2.54
CA SER A 40 14.81 -12.29 2.70
C SER A 40 15.78 -11.99 3.83
N VAL A 41 15.57 -10.89 4.57
CA VAL A 41 16.49 -10.50 5.69
C VAL A 41 16.25 -11.35 6.93
N PHE A 42 15.00 -11.69 7.22
CA PHE A 42 14.62 -12.50 8.38
C PHE A 42 14.03 -13.86 7.95
N SER A 43 14.12 -14.86 8.83
CA SER A 43 13.43 -16.14 8.63
C SER A 43 11.91 -15.97 8.62
N LEU A 44 11.20 -16.98 8.09
CA LEU A 44 9.74 -16.97 8.08
C LEU A 44 9.17 -16.87 9.50
N ASP A 45 9.74 -17.62 10.46
CA ASP A 45 9.33 -17.59 11.86
C ASP A 45 9.50 -16.22 12.50
N GLU A 46 10.58 -15.50 12.18
CA GLU A 46 10.78 -14.13 12.66
C GLU A 46 9.78 -13.16 12.05
N GLN A 47 9.50 -13.29 10.77
CA GLN A 47 8.48 -12.47 10.09
C GLN A 47 7.09 -12.73 10.68
N ASP A 48 6.75 -14.00 11.01
CA ASP A 48 5.48 -14.35 11.67
C ASP A 48 5.41 -13.74 13.06
N ARG A 49 6.48 -13.83 13.86
CA ARG A 49 6.54 -13.17 15.18
C ARG A 49 6.37 -11.66 15.07
N ASN A 50 7.01 -11.01 14.10
CA ASN A 50 6.91 -9.56 13.89
C ASN A 50 5.46 -9.16 13.55
N ARG A 51 4.80 -9.89 12.64
CA ARG A 51 3.40 -9.66 12.28
C ARG A 51 2.45 -9.86 13.47
N LEU A 52 2.67 -10.93 14.23
CA LEU A 52 1.86 -11.21 15.42
C LEU A 52 2.04 -10.16 16.50
N ALA A 53 3.28 -9.72 16.76
CA ALA A 53 3.58 -8.67 17.72
C ALA A 53 2.92 -7.34 17.30
N LEU A 54 2.99 -6.97 16.02
CA LEU A 54 2.31 -5.81 15.47
C LEU A 54 0.79 -5.91 15.68
N ALA A 55 0.17 -7.02 15.29
CA ALA A 55 -1.27 -7.20 15.40
C ALA A 55 -1.73 -7.04 16.86
N ARG A 56 -1.09 -7.74 17.79
CA ARG A 56 -1.40 -7.69 19.23
C ARG A 56 -1.20 -6.30 19.81
N GLY A 57 -0.11 -5.62 19.46
CA GLY A 57 0.16 -4.24 19.88
C GLY A 57 -0.89 -3.25 19.38
N LEU A 58 -1.56 -3.56 18.27
CA LEU A 58 -2.64 -2.78 17.68
C LEU A 58 -4.05 -3.22 18.16
N GLY A 59 -4.15 -4.28 18.97
CA GLY A 59 -5.42 -4.80 19.52
C GLY A 59 -6.14 -5.77 18.58
N PHE A 60 -5.40 -6.49 17.74
CA PHE A 60 -5.91 -7.54 16.84
C PHE A 60 -5.25 -8.88 17.17
N GLU A 61 -5.88 -9.99 16.78
CA GLU A 61 -5.32 -11.33 16.99
C GLU A 61 -4.16 -11.62 16.05
N THR A 62 -4.32 -11.28 14.78
CA THR A 62 -3.33 -11.54 13.72
C THR A 62 -3.52 -10.57 12.56
N VAL A 63 -2.62 -10.65 11.57
CA VAL A 63 -2.70 -9.91 10.31
C VAL A 63 -3.30 -10.81 9.23
N ALA A 64 -4.41 -10.39 8.64
CA ALA A 64 -4.98 -11.01 7.44
C ALA A 64 -4.20 -10.55 6.20
N ARG A 65 -3.79 -11.48 5.35
CA ARG A 65 -2.91 -11.23 4.21
C ARG A 65 -3.34 -12.01 2.97
N VAL A 66 -2.79 -11.60 1.85
CA VAL A 66 -2.83 -12.31 0.56
C VAL A 66 -1.40 -12.66 0.10
N ARG A 67 -1.26 -13.68 -0.71
CA ARG A 67 -0.02 -13.98 -1.43
C ARG A 67 0.12 -13.02 -2.61
N GLN A 68 0.91 -11.98 -2.43
CA GLN A 68 1.11 -10.92 -3.41
C GLN A 68 1.91 -11.44 -4.63
N VAL A 69 1.37 -11.22 -5.82
CA VAL A 69 1.92 -11.71 -7.10
C VAL A 69 2.12 -10.57 -8.13
N HIS A 70 1.99 -9.32 -7.68
CA HIS A 70 2.05 -8.11 -8.50
C HIS A 70 0.95 -8.04 -9.58
N GLY A 71 -0.21 -8.65 -9.31
CA GLY A 71 -1.40 -8.63 -10.13
C GLY A 71 -2.40 -7.53 -9.76
N ASN A 72 -3.68 -7.79 -10.00
CA ASN A 72 -4.78 -6.91 -9.62
C ASN A 72 -5.99 -7.68 -9.04
N THR A 73 -5.80 -8.93 -8.65
CA THR A 73 -6.85 -9.73 -8.02
C THR A 73 -7.18 -9.16 -6.65
N VAL A 74 -8.48 -9.01 -6.38
CA VAL A 74 -9.02 -8.51 -5.10
C VAL A 74 -9.71 -9.64 -4.36
N VAL A 75 -9.36 -9.83 -3.09
CA VAL A 75 -9.91 -10.88 -2.23
C VAL A 75 -10.78 -10.27 -1.15
N HIS A 76 -11.98 -10.81 -0.93
CA HIS A 76 -12.78 -10.52 0.25
C HIS A 76 -12.35 -11.43 1.41
N LEU A 77 -12.02 -10.86 2.55
CA LEU A 77 -11.54 -11.58 3.73
C LEU A 77 -12.46 -11.34 4.94
N ASP A 78 -13.12 -12.37 5.40
CA ASP A 78 -13.90 -12.34 6.65
C ASP A 78 -13.02 -12.53 7.89
N ARG A 79 -11.85 -13.14 7.71
CA ARG A 79 -10.85 -13.46 8.74
C ARG A 79 -9.49 -13.68 8.10
N ALA A 80 -8.45 -13.82 8.91
CA ALA A 80 -7.18 -14.36 8.42
C ALA A 80 -7.38 -15.82 7.95
N ILE A 81 -6.87 -16.15 6.78
CA ILE A 81 -7.00 -17.47 6.14
C ILE A 81 -5.60 -17.96 5.77
N GLU A 82 -5.32 -19.23 6.06
CA GLU A 82 -4.11 -19.91 5.61
C GLU A 82 -4.48 -21.25 4.92
N PRO A 83 -3.79 -21.59 3.83
CA PRO A 83 -2.78 -20.80 3.13
C PRO A 83 -3.37 -19.49 2.57
N TRP A 84 -2.56 -18.43 2.50
CA TRP A 84 -3.02 -17.13 2.01
C TRP A 84 -3.52 -17.24 0.58
N PRO A 85 -4.72 -16.71 0.28
CA PRO A 85 -5.22 -16.64 -1.08
C PRO A 85 -4.33 -15.74 -1.93
N GLU A 86 -4.22 -16.04 -3.23
CA GLU A 86 -3.48 -15.21 -4.16
C GLU A 86 -4.24 -13.92 -4.46
N GLY A 87 -3.52 -12.79 -4.40
CA GLY A 87 -4.09 -11.48 -4.71
C GLY A 87 -3.12 -10.35 -4.40
N ASP A 88 -3.43 -9.17 -4.89
CA ASP A 88 -2.67 -7.95 -4.60
C ASP A 88 -3.53 -6.85 -3.99
N ALA A 89 -4.80 -7.14 -3.78
CA ALA A 89 -5.69 -6.31 -2.98
C ALA A 89 -6.65 -7.18 -2.17
N MET A 90 -7.14 -6.63 -1.08
CA MET A 90 -8.12 -7.29 -0.21
C MET A 90 -8.99 -6.26 0.47
N TRP A 91 -10.18 -6.69 0.88
CA TRP A 91 -11.10 -5.86 1.63
C TRP A 91 -11.91 -6.70 2.63
N THR A 92 -12.49 -6.04 3.62
CA THR A 92 -13.40 -6.64 4.59
C THR A 92 -14.44 -5.63 5.07
N ASP A 93 -15.59 -6.12 5.51
CA ASP A 93 -16.60 -5.37 6.25
C ASP A 93 -16.61 -5.73 7.76
N ARG A 94 -15.74 -6.68 8.18
CA ARG A 94 -15.67 -7.15 9.55
C ARG A 94 -14.83 -6.24 10.43
N THR A 95 -15.23 -6.16 11.71
CA THR A 95 -14.37 -5.70 12.79
C THR A 95 -13.46 -6.84 13.29
N GLY A 96 -12.40 -6.50 14.01
CA GLY A 96 -11.44 -7.47 14.53
C GLY A 96 -10.46 -8.03 13.49
N VAL A 97 -10.57 -7.62 12.22
CA VAL A 97 -9.66 -8.02 11.14
C VAL A 97 -8.67 -6.88 10.84
N LEU A 98 -7.37 -7.18 10.91
CA LEU A 98 -6.29 -6.29 10.48
C LEU A 98 -5.77 -6.73 9.11
N LEU A 99 -6.05 -5.96 8.07
CA LEU A 99 -5.52 -6.21 6.73
C LEU A 99 -4.07 -5.71 6.63
N GLY A 100 -3.18 -6.48 5.99
CA GLY A 100 -1.76 -6.13 5.86
C GLY A 100 -1.18 -6.40 4.48
N ILE A 101 -0.58 -5.37 3.88
CA ILE A 101 0.15 -5.42 2.60
C ILE A 101 1.64 -5.21 2.87
N ALA A 102 2.47 -6.18 2.49
CA ALA A 102 3.92 -6.08 2.58
C ALA A 102 4.47 -5.29 1.39
N ALA A 103 5.33 -4.32 1.66
CA ALA A 103 5.96 -3.50 0.63
C ALA A 103 7.39 -3.11 1.01
N ALA A 104 8.27 -3.12 0.01
CA ALA A 104 9.54 -2.42 -0.03
C ALA A 104 9.58 -1.75 -1.41
N ASP A 105 9.31 -0.45 -1.46
CA ASP A 105 9.15 0.40 -2.65
C ASP A 105 7.78 0.40 -3.32
N CYS A 106 7.07 -0.74 -3.42
CA CYS A 106 5.72 -0.76 -3.97
C CYS A 106 4.77 0.09 -3.13
N VAL A 107 3.75 0.66 -3.77
CA VAL A 107 2.79 1.58 -3.14
C VAL A 107 1.74 0.79 -2.36
N PRO A 108 1.63 0.94 -1.02
CA PRO A 108 0.48 0.48 -0.27
C PRO A 108 -0.64 1.52 -0.37
N ILE A 109 -1.83 1.06 -0.71
CA ILE A 109 -3.04 1.89 -0.77
C ILE A 109 -4.02 1.37 0.27
N LEU A 110 -4.44 2.23 1.19
CA LEU A 110 -5.39 1.90 2.24
C LEU A 110 -6.69 2.67 1.99
N LEU A 111 -7.81 1.96 2.02
CA LEU A 111 -9.14 2.52 1.78
C LEU A 111 -10.06 2.31 2.99
N VAL A 112 -10.91 3.29 3.26
CA VAL A 112 -12.06 3.14 4.17
C VAL A 112 -13.30 3.76 3.56
N ASP A 113 -14.44 3.08 3.66
CA ASP A 113 -15.76 3.68 3.48
C ASP A 113 -16.37 3.92 4.87
N PRO A 114 -16.37 5.16 5.37
CA PRO A 114 -16.89 5.47 6.70
C PRO A 114 -18.37 5.15 6.86
N SER A 115 -19.14 5.16 5.77
CA SER A 115 -20.59 4.96 5.81
C SER A 115 -20.97 3.50 6.07
N SER A 116 -20.19 2.56 5.52
CA SER A 116 -20.42 1.12 5.66
C SER A 116 -19.43 0.45 6.61
N GLY A 117 -18.34 1.14 6.94
CA GLY A 117 -17.23 0.60 7.70
C GLY A 117 -16.36 -0.40 6.93
N ARG A 118 -16.54 -0.54 5.62
CA ARG A 118 -15.65 -1.36 4.80
C ARG A 118 -14.27 -0.77 4.73
N ILE A 119 -13.26 -1.63 4.81
CA ILE A 119 -11.86 -1.26 4.68
C ILE A 119 -11.21 -2.11 3.60
N GLY A 120 -10.17 -1.57 2.98
CA GLY A 120 -9.41 -2.29 1.97
C GLY A 120 -7.94 -1.91 1.96
N ALA A 121 -7.11 -2.82 1.46
CA ALA A 121 -5.67 -2.60 1.29
C ALA A 121 -5.23 -3.16 -0.07
N ALA A 122 -4.37 -2.45 -0.79
CA ALA A 122 -3.83 -2.88 -2.07
C ALA A 122 -2.31 -2.67 -2.16
N HIS A 123 -1.65 -3.59 -2.86
CA HIS A 123 -0.24 -3.58 -3.22
C HIS A 123 -0.07 -3.12 -4.66
N ALA A 124 0.31 -1.88 -4.87
CA ALA A 124 0.45 -1.29 -6.19
C ALA A 124 1.92 -1.04 -6.55
N GLY A 125 2.66 -2.10 -6.89
CA GLY A 125 3.93 -1.98 -7.59
C GLY A 125 3.71 -1.49 -9.03
N TRP A 126 4.76 -1.37 -9.84
CA TRP A 126 4.64 -0.91 -11.23
C TRP A 126 3.68 -1.77 -12.08
N GLN A 127 3.69 -3.09 -11.87
CA GLN A 127 2.75 -3.99 -12.57
C GLN A 127 1.32 -3.83 -12.06
N GLY A 128 1.12 -3.83 -10.72
CA GLY A 128 -0.20 -3.61 -10.13
C GLY A 128 -0.80 -2.26 -10.52
N THR A 129 0.03 -1.20 -10.55
CA THR A 129 -0.37 0.12 -11.05
C THR A 129 -0.77 0.05 -12.53
N ARG A 130 0.05 -0.59 -13.38
CA ARG A 130 -0.28 -0.81 -14.80
C ARG A 130 -1.57 -1.61 -14.97
N LEU A 131 -1.80 -2.62 -14.16
CA LEU A 131 -2.99 -3.48 -14.16
C LEU A 131 -4.17 -2.87 -13.39
N ARG A 132 -4.02 -1.64 -12.87
CA ARG A 132 -5.09 -0.86 -12.21
C ARG A 132 -5.62 -1.51 -10.92
N VAL A 133 -4.74 -2.06 -10.07
CA VAL A 133 -5.13 -2.69 -8.80
C VAL A 133 -5.90 -1.75 -7.87
N ALA A 134 -5.53 -0.45 -7.84
CA ALA A 134 -6.26 0.57 -7.09
C ALA A 134 -7.72 0.68 -7.52
N GLN A 135 -7.96 0.70 -8.85
CA GLN A 135 -9.32 0.72 -9.39
C GLN A 135 -10.06 -0.60 -9.13
N ALA A 136 -9.37 -1.75 -9.20
CA ALA A 136 -9.97 -3.05 -8.90
C ALA A 136 -10.50 -3.08 -7.46
N LEU A 137 -9.73 -2.58 -6.49
CA LEU A 137 -10.16 -2.50 -5.10
C LEU A 137 -11.35 -1.56 -4.90
N VAL A 138 -11.34 -0.36 -5.52
CA VAL A 138 -12.50 0.56 -5.45
C VAL A 138 -13.74 -0.09 -6.04
N ARG A 139 -13.64 -0.75 -7.21
CA ARG A 139 -14.77 -1.45 -7.85
C ARG A 139 -15.32 -2.57 -6.95
N ALA A 140 -14.44 -3.30 -6.24
CA ALA A 140 -14.89 -4.34 -5.31
C ALA A 140 -15.71 -3.75 -4.15
N LEU A 141 -15.25 -2.64 -3.56
CA LEU A 141 -16.02 -1.94 -2.51
C LEU A 141 -17.34 -1.38 -3.04
N VAL A 142 -17.35 -0.80 -4.25
CA VAL A 142 -18.56 -0.29 -4.90
C VAL A 142 -19.52 -1.44 -5.22
N GLY A 143 -19.02 -2.58 -5.73
CA GLY A 143 -19.82 -3.79 -5.94
C GLY A 143 -20.42 -4.35 -4.65
N ALA A 144 -19.78 -4.11 -3.50
CA ALA A 144 -20.30 -4.45 -2.18
C ALA A 144 -21.25 -3.36 -1.60
N GLY A 145 -21.56 -2.30 -2.34
CA GLY A 145 -22.53 -1.27 -1.97
C GLY A 145 -21.94 0.05 -1.45
N SER A 146 -20.62 0.23 -1.49
CA SER A 146 -20.00 1.54 -1.22
C SER A 146 -20.23 2.52 -2.36
N ARG A 147 -20.20 3.83 -2.06
CA ARG A 147 -20.15 4.89 -3.09
C ARG A 147 -18.72 5.38 -3.24
N ALA A 148 -18.20 5.44 -4.46
CA ALA A 148 -16.81 5.84 -4.70
C ALA A 148 -16.46 7.21 -4.10
N SER A 149 -17.38 8.19 -4.18
CA SER A 149 -17.21 9.52 -3.58
C SER A 149 -17.17 9.53 -2.04
N GLY A 150 -17.68 8.46 -1.41
CA GLY A 150 -17.63 8.28 0.04
C GLY A 150 -16.37 7.55 0.52
N ILE A 151 -15.61 6.94 -0.38
CA ILE A 151 -14.38 6.24 -0.05
C ILE A 151 -13.26 7.26 0.23
N VAL A 152 -12.55 7.03 1.31
CA VAL A 152 -11.35 7.78 1.71
C VAL A 152 -10.14 6.90 1.44
N ALA A 153 -9.14 7.45 0.76
CA ALA A 153 -7.93 6.74 0.36
C ALA A 153 -6.67 7.37 0.96
N SER A 154 -5.74 6.54 1.39
CA SER A 154 -4.40 6.97 1.79
C SER A 154 -3.34 6.14 1.07
N ILE A 155 -2.43 6.84 0.38
CA ILE A 155 -1.27 6.26 -0.29
C ILE A 155 -0.07 6.38 0.64
N GLY A 156 0.41 5.23 1.10
CA GLY A 156 1.47 5.14 2.10
C GLY A 156 2.88 5.33 1.54
N PRO A 157 3.88 5.27 2.43
CA PRO A 157 5.30 5.32 2.09
C PRO A 157 5.66 4.29 1.02
N SER A 158 6.39 4.73 0.00
CA SER A 158 6.77 3.93 -1.16
C SER A 158 7.87 4.63 -1.94
N ILE A 159 8.48 4.00 -2.95
CA ILE A 159 9.51 4.66 -3.72
C ILE A 159 8.95 5.86 -4.50
N GLY A 160 9.55 7.01 -4.30
CA GLY A 160 9.12 8.25 -4.95
C GLY A 160 9.74 8.44 -6.35
N PRO A 161 9.21 9.42 -7.12
CA PRO A 161 9.76 9.77 -8.43
C PRO A 161 11.20 10.30 -8.37
N CYS A 162 11.69 10.66 -7.17
CA CYS A 162 13.10 11.00 -6.94
C CYS A 162 14.03 9.81 -7.15
N CYS A 163 13.57 8.57 -6.92
CA CYS A 163 14.39 7.36 -6.91
C CYS A 163 13.93 6.27 -7.88
N TYR A 164 12.68 6.32 -8.38
CA TYR A 164 12.11 5.23 -9.16
C TYR A 164 12.32 5.42 -10.66
N THR A 165 13.49 5.04 -11.14
CA THR A 165 13.77 4.92 -12.58
C THR A 165 13.33 3.56 -13.11
N VAL A 166 12.87 3.53 -14.36
CA VAL A 166 12.44 2.33 -15.08
C VAL A 166 13.21 2.20 -16.41
N ASP A 167 13.44 0.96 -16.83
CA ASP A 167 14.03 0.67 -18.13
C ASP A 167 13.05 0.93 -19.29
N ALA A 168 13.56 0.92 -20.51
CA ALA A 168 12.76 1.18 -21.71
C ALA A 168 11.59 0.21 -21.88
N GLN A 169 11.78 -1.08 -21.57
CA GLN A 169 10.74 -2.10 -21.69
C GLN A 169 9.57 -1.82 -20.70
N ARG A 170 9.90 -1.48 -19.45
CA ARG A 170 8.87 -1.10 -18.47
C ARG A 170 8.14 0.19 -18.85
N ALA A 171 8.89 1.19 -19.34
CA ALA A 171 8.33 2.44 -19.81
C ALA A 171 7.33 2.22 -20.96
N GLU A 172 7.67 1.37 -21.93
CA GLU A 172 6.79 0.98 -23.03
C GLU A 172 5.50 0.31 -22.53
N LEU A 173 5.63 -0.69 -21.63
CA LEU A 173 4.48 -1.40 -21.05
C LEU A 173 3.58 -0.48 -20.24
N VAL A 174 4.15 0.48 -19.52
CA VAL A 174 3.40 1.51 -18.77
C VAL A 174 2.68 2.44 -19.75
N GLY A 175 3.35 2.90 -20.80
CA GLY A 175 2.77 3.73 -21.85
C GLY A 175 1.59 3.05 -22.53
N ALA A 176 1.77 1.79 -22.96
CA ALA A 176 0.74 0.98 -23.62
C ALA A 176 -0.51 0.73 -22.72
N SER A 177 -0.36 0.79 -21.40
CA SER A 177 -1.48 0.66 -20.45
C SER A 177 -2.28 1.95 -20.21
N GLY A 178 -1.93 3.05 -20.90
CA GLY A 178 -2.55 4.36 -20.70
C GLY A 178 -2.02 5.15 -19.49
N GLN A 179 -0.88 4.72 -18.91
CA GLN A 179 -0.25 5.38 -17.77
C GLN A 179 0.93 6.28 -18.20
N GLY A 180 1.12 6.50 -19.49
CA GLY A 180 2.26 7.24 -20.06
C GLY A 180 2.41 8.67 -19.55
N ALA A 181 1.31 9.34 -19.18
CA ALA A 181 1.33 10.68 -18.59
C ALA A 181 2.10 10.76 -17.25
N HIS A 182 2.35 9.61 -16.59
CA HIS A 182 3.09 9.51 -15.35
C HIS A 182 4.56 9.11 -15.53
N LEU A 183 5.00 8.95 -16.79
CA LEU A 183 6.40 8.80 -17.15
C LEU A 183 7.03 10.17 -17.40
N ARG A 184 8.24 10.38 -16.89
CA ARG A 184 8.98 11.61 -17.07
C ARG A 184 10.44 11.31 -17.42
N GLN A 185 11.00 12.09 -18.32
CA GLN A 185 12.45 12.06 -18.59
C GLN A 185 13.16 12.99 -17.61
N ARG A 186 14.26 12.52 -17.04
CA ARG A 186 15.19 13.34 -16.26
C ARG A 186 16.23 14.00 -17.18
N PRO A 187 16.91 15.06 -16.73
CA PRO A 187 18.02 15.65 -17.47
C PRO A 187 19.17 14.70 -17.77
N ASP A 188 19.37 13.68 -16.92
CA ASP A 188 20.36 12.62 -17.10
C ASP A 188 19.93 11.51 -18.09
N GLY A 189 18.77 11.66 -18.73
CA GLY A 189 18.21 10.71 -19.67
C GLY A 189 17.45 9.54 -19.04
N ALA A 190 17.43 9.41 -17.72
CA ALA A 190 16.69 8.34 -17.04
C ALA A 190 15.17 8.55 -17.11
N THR A 191 14.43 7.48 -17.41
CA THR A 191 12.97 7.51 -17.35
C THR A 191 12.48 7.20 -15.94
N VAL A 192 11.65 8.07 -15.39
CA VAL A 192 11.02 7.93 -14.08
C VAL A 192 9.55 7.57 -14.24
N PHE A 193 9.05 6.62 -13.46
CA PHE A 193 7.63 6.36 -13.31
C PHE A 193 7.13 6.87 -11.95
N ASP A 194 6.24 7.86 -11.98
CA ASP A 194 5.63 8.44 -10.78
C ASP A 194 4.42 7.59 -10.35
N LEU A 195 4.68 6.58 -9.52
CA LEU A 195 3.67 5.67 -8.99
C LEU A 195 2.61 6.40 -8.14
N TRP A 196 3.00 7.48 -7.45
CA TRP A 196 2.07 8.22 -6.60
C TRP A 196 0.99 8.91 -7.43
N THR A 197 1.40 9.69 -8.43
CA THR A 197 0.44 10.39 -9.29
C THR A 197 -0.39 9.43 -10.14
N ALA A 198 0.19 8.30 -10.59
CA ALA A 198 -0.52 7.28 -11.34
C ALA A 198 -1.67 6.66 -10.51
N ASN A 199 -1.41 6.28 -9.26
CA ASN A 199 -2.44 5.69 -8.40
C ASN A 199 -3.48 6.73 -7.95
N VAL A 200 -3.07 7.99 -7.72
CA VAL A 200 -4.02 9.10 -7.46
C VAL A 200 -4.97 9.28 -8.64
N ALA A 201 -4.45 9.30 -9.88
CA ALA A 201 -5.28 9.44 -11.07
C ALA A 201 -6.30 8.29 -11.17
N GLN A 202 -5.85 7.05 -10.98
CA GLN A 202 -6.72 5.87 -11.00
C GLN A 202 -7.86 5.92 -9.97
N LEU A 203 -7.59 6.40 -8.76
CA LEU A 203 -8.60 6.57 -7.72
C LEU A 203 -9.62 7.65 -8.12
N ARG A 204 -9.13 8.77 -8.64
CA ARG A 204 -9.96 9.88 -9.09
C ARG A 204 -10.85 9.54 -10.28
N ASP A 205 -10.34 8.77 -11.23
CA ASP A 205 -11.09 8.29 -12.40
C ASP A 205 -12.35 7.52 -12.00
N LEU A 206 -12.38 6.91 -10.81
CA LEU A 206 -13.55 6.23 -10.25
C LEU A 206 -14.38 7.10 -9.30
N GLY A 207 -14.03 8.37 -9.13
CA GLY A 207 -14.76 9.30 -8.28
C GLY A 207 -14.38 9.28 -6.79
N VAL A 208 -13.23 8.72 -6.43
CA VAL A 208 -12.69 8.87 -5.06
C VAL A 208 -12.17 10.30 -4.89
N GLU A 209 -12.79 11.06 -3.99
CA GLU A 209 -12.51 12.48 -3.83
C GLU A 209 -11.50 12.77 -2.71
N SER A 210 -11.56 12.02 -1.63
CA SER A 210 -10.71 12.20 -0.45
C SER A 210 -9.48 11.30 -0.54
N ILE A 211 -8.35 11.86 -0.97
CA ILE A 211 -7.10 11.13 -1.19
C ILE A 211 -5.95 11.85 -0.49
N GLU A 212 -5.24 11.11 0.35
CA GLU A 212 -3.99 11.52 0.99
C GLU A 212 -2.81 10.79 0.34
N VAL A 213 -1.68 11.48 0.23
CA VAL A 213 -0.41 10.89 -0.20
C VAL A 213 0.68 11.25 0.81
N SER A 214 1.34 10.24 1.37
CA SER A 214 2.41 10.43 2.36
C SER A 214 3.61 11.19 1.82
N ARG A 215 3.93 11.00 0.53
CA ARG A 215 5.13 11.52 -0.15
C ARG A 215 6.45 11.15 0.54
N ILE A 216 6.46 10.11 1.35
CA ILE A 216 7.65 9.55 1.98
C ILE A 216 8.26 8.53 1.03
N CYS A 217 9.45 8.84 0.51
CA CYS A 217 10.20 7.91 -0.32
C CYS A 217 10.91 6.87 0.56
N THR A 218 10.69 5.59 0.30
CA THR A 218 11.32 4.49 1.04
C THR A 218 12.84 4.47 0.93
N GLN A 219 13.40 4.98 -0.17
CA GLN A 219 14.83 5.00 -0.40
C GLN A 219 15.53 6.29 0.10
N SER A 220 14.88 7.44 0.03
CA SER A 220 15.52 8.74 0.32
C SER A 220 14.72 9.65 1.26
N GLY A 221 13.63 9.15 1.84
CA GLY A 221 12.69 9.97 2.61
C GLY A 221 13.09 10.27 4.06
N GLY A 222 14.27 9.85 4.52
CA GLY A 222 14.80 10.16 5.86
C GLY A 222 14.17 9.36 7.00
N HIS A 223 13.28 8.43 6.72
CA HIS A 223 12.71 7.49 7.69
C HIS A 223 13.44 6.13 7.62
N ASP A 224 13.42 5.40 8.72
CA ASP A 224 14.05 4.07 8.79
C ASP A 224 13.17 3.01 8.12
N LEU A 225 13.24 2.96 6.78
CA LEU A 225 12.41 2.10 5.93
C LEU A 225 13.26 1.13 5.10
N TRP A 226 12.69 -0.05 4.81
CA TRP A 226 13.24 -0.99 3.85
C TRP A 226 12.96 -0.49 2.42
N SER A 227 13.96 -0.65 1.53
CA SER A 227 13.82 -0.38 0.10
C SER A 227 14.41 -1.54 -0.70
N TYR A 228 13.64 -2.10 -1.62
CA TYR A 228 14.14 -3.11 -2.55
C TYR A 228 15.16 -2.52 -3.54
N ARG A 229 14.98 -1.27 -3.94
CA ARG A 229 15.91 -0.54 -4.78
C ARG A 229 17.24 -0.27 -4.06
N GLY A 230 17.15 0.04 -2.76
CA GLY A 230 18.29 0.25 -1.86
C GLY A 230 18.69 -0.99 -1.06
N ARG A 231 18.39 -2.20 -1.57
CA ARG A 231 18.74 -3.46 -0.90
C ARG A 231 20.25 -3.64 -0.74
N ASP A 232 20.62 -4.50 0.18
CA ASP A 232 22.01 -4.83 0.44
C ASP A 232 22.75 -5.38 -0.81
N PRO A 233 24.07 -5.26 -0.89
CA PRO A 233 24.86 -5.78 -2.03
C PRO A 233 24.69 -7.28 -2.27
N ASP A 234 24.35 -8.07 -1.25
CA ASP A 234 24.02 -9.50 -1.34
C ASP A 234 22.58 -9.76 -1.84
N GLY A 235 21.83 -8.70 -2.18
CA GLY A 235 20.47 -8.76 -2.70
C GLY A 235 19.38 -8.97 -1.67
N ARG A 236 19.73 -9.07 -0.36
CA ARG A 236 18.74 -9.22 0.70
C ARG A 236 17.96 -7.92 0.96
N TYR A 237 16.69 -8.06 1.24
CA TYR A 237 15.80 -6.95 1.59
C TYR A 237 14.75 -7.39 2.61
N GLY A 238 14.32 -6.45 3.43
CA GLY A 238 13.15 -6.57 4.28
C GLY A 238 11.97 -5.82 3.68
N THR A 239 10.81 -5.93 4.32
CA THR A 239 9.61 -5.18 3.94
C THR A 239 8.95 -4.56 5.16
N GLN A 240 8.29 -3.44 4.92
CA GLN A 240 7.28 -2.88 5.81
C GLN A 240 5.92 -3.53 5.57
N LEU A 241 4.98 -3.26 6.46
CA LEU A 241 3.57 -3.57 6.31
C LEU A 241 2.75 -2.29 6.30
N GLY A 242 2.02 -2.03 5.20
CA GLY A 242 0.88 -1.13 5.22
C GLY A 242 -0.31 -1.86 5.82
N PHE A 243 -0.97 -1.31 6.83
CA PHE A 243 -2.03 -1.99 7.55
C PHE A 243 -3.25 -1.10 7.77
N ILE A 244 -4.43 -1.73 7.79
CA ILE A 244 -5.70 -1.10 8.15
C ILE A 244 -6.62 -2.11 8.81
N GLY A 245 -7.26 -1.71 9.92
CA GLY A 245 -8.21 -2.55 10.66
C GLY A 245 -9.23 -1.73 11.42
N ARG A 246 -10.36 -2.35 11.75
CA ARG A 246 -11.36 -1.81 12.67
C ARG A 246 -11.44 -2.72 13.88
N ARG A 247 -11.29 -2.12 15.06
CA ARG A 247 -11.49 -2.87 16.32
C ARG A 247 -12.96 -3.25 16.49
N GLY A 248 -13.22 -4.34 17.19
CA GLY A 248 -14.55 -4.75 17.57
C GLY A 248 -15.12 -3.89 18.67
#